data_251db3fef447dbe8acedfba01f5701e7
#
_entry.id   251db3fef447dbe8acedfba01f5701e7
#
_cell.length_a   1.000
_cell.length_b   1.000
_cell.length_c   1.000
_cell.angle_alpha   90.00
_cell.angle_beta   90.00
_cell.angle_gamma   90.00
#
_symmetry.space_group_name_H-M   'P 1'
#
loop_
_entity.id
_entity.type
_entity.pdbx_description
1 polymer ?
#
loop_
_entity_poly.entity_id
_entity_poly.type
_entity_poly.pdbx_seq_one_letter_code
_entity_poly.pdbx_strand_id
1 'polypeptide(L)'
;PGLRALQKWAVVLGGGTNHRRSLSDGVLIKDNHLVLLNHTTTPILTACRKAKANAPRGMKMIVEVESLAEVRQAIAGQVDIILLDNMNSATARQAIRLIKGRALVEVSGGITLKNVRAMAAAGPDRISIGALTHSAPAATLSLVLEPRRRSSR
;
A
#
# COMPACT_ATOMS: atom_id res chain seq x y z
N PRO A 1 9.25 10.93 12.58
CA PRO A 1 8.24 11.89 13.00
C PRO A 1 8.51 13.26 12.39
N GLY A 2 7.46 13.93 11.88
CA GLY A 2 7.56 15.27 11.30
C GLY A 2 7.92 15.36 9.81
N LEU A 3 8.54 14.32 9.22
CA LEU A 3 9.03 14.36 7.83
C LEU A 3 8.05 13.77 6.80
N ARG A 4 6.86 13.35 7.20
CA ARG A 4 5.91 12.66 6.30
C ARG A 4 5.60 13.45 5.03
N ALA A 5 5.44 14.76 5.11
CA ALA A 5 5.16 15.60 3.95
C ALA A 5 6.32 15.57 2.95
N LEU A 6 7.56 15.69 3.44
CA LEU A 6 8.77 15.63 2.61
C LEU A 6 8.96 14.24 1.99
N GLN A 7 8.74 13.18 2.76
CA GLN A 7 8.83 11.80 2.25
C GLN A 7 7.82 11.55 1.12
N LYS A 8 6.57 12.00 1.30
CA LYS A 8 5.55 11.86 0.26
C LYS A 8 5.85 12.72 -0.97
N TRP A 9 6.39 13.89 -0.78
CA TRP A 9 6.84 14.74 -1.88
C TRP A 9 8.00 14.11 -2.65
N ALA A 10 8.99 13.54 -1.95
CA ALA A 10 10.10 12.83 -2.58
C ALA A 10 9.63 11.63 -3.45
N VAL A 11 8.62 10.89 -3.00
CA VAL A 11 8.01 9.80 -3.80
C VAL A 11 7.45 10.34 -5.11
N VAL A 12 6.73 11.47 -5.08
CA VAL A 12 6.17 12.11 -6.29
C VAL A 12 7.25 12.62 -7.22
N LEU A 13 8.29 13.27 -6.68
CA LEU A 13 9.43 13.73 -7.48
C LEU A 13 10.19 12.58 -8.15
N GLY A 14 10.22 11.41 -7.52
CA GLY A 14 10.77 10.18 -8.08
C GLY A 14 9.85 9.48 -9.09
N GLY A 15 8.70 10.06 -9.45
CA GLY A 15 7.73 9.50 -10.39
C GLY A 15 6.77 8.48 -9.77
N GLY A 16 6.80 8.31 -8.45
CA GLY A 16 5.87 7.41 -7.75
C GLY A 16 4.54 8.08 -7.41
N THR A 17 3.58 7.26 -7.00
CA THR A 17 2.27 7.71 -6.53
C THR A 17 2.15 7.46 -5.03
N ASN A 18 1.64 8.43 -4.30
CA ASN A 18 1.42 8.27 -2.87
C ASN A 18 0.21 7.40 -2.56
N HIS A 19 0.36 6.45 -1.65
CA HIS A 19 -0.74 5.85 -0.92
C HIS A 19 -1.39 6.91 0.00
N ARG A 20 -2.50 6.59 0.70
CA ARG A 20 -3.21 7.49 1.63
C ARG A 20 -2.24 8.32 2.48
N ARG A 21 -2.57 9.59 2.68
CA ARG A 21 -1.74 10.53 3.48
C ARG A 21 -1.96 10.32 4.98
N SER A 22 -3.20 10.01 5.34
CA SER A 22 -3.65 9.84 6.72
C SER A 22 -4.64 8.70 6.85
N LEU A 23 -5.04 8.36 8.06
CA LEU A 23 -6.06 7.35 8.34
C LEU A 23 -7.46 7.79 7.89
N SER A 24 -7.68 9.09 7.68
CA SER A 24 -8.95 9.65 7.24
C SER A 24 -9.17 9.61 5.72
N ASP A 25 -8.16 9.25 4.93
CA ASP A 25 -8.24 9.28 3.47
C ASP A 25 -8.87 8.00 2.86
N GLY A 26 -9.13 7.00 3.68
CA GLY A 26 -9.72 5.73 3.24
C GLY A 26 -9.75 4.69 4.34
N VAL A 27 -10.72 3.80 4.26
CA VAL A 27 -10.79 2.62 5.14
C VAL A 27 -9.75 1.61 4.67
N LEU A 28 -8.89 1.17 5.56
CA LEU A 28 -7.97 0.04 5.31
C LEU A 28 -8.21 -1.02 6.39
N ILE A 29 -8.78 -2.14 5.97
CA ILE A 29 -9.00 -3.30 6.82
C ILE A 29 -7.74 -4.18 6.73
N LYS A 30 -7.17 -4.51 7.88
CA LYS A 30 -5.96 -5.30 8.06
C LYS A 30 -6.21 -6.50 8.97
N ASP A 31 -5.26 -7.44 8.99
CA ASP A 31 -5.22 -8.60 9.87
C ASP A 31 -5.62 -8.30 11.32
N ASN A 32 -5.00 -7.30 11.93
CA ASN A 32 -5.28 -6.88 13.31
C ASN A 32 -6.74 -6.43 13.55
N HIS A 33 -7.43 -5.91 12.53
CA HIS A 33 -8.86 -5.62 12.63
C HIS A 33 -9.70 -6.90 12.60
N LEU A 34 -9.23 -7.93 11.87
CA LEU A 34 -9.93 -9.19 11.71
C LEU A 34 -9.86 -10.06 12.98
N VAL A 35 -8.80 -9.93 13.77
CA VAL A 35 -8.68 -10.60 15.09
C VAL A 35 -9.88 -10.31 15.98
N LEU A 36 -10.43 -9.09 15.92
CA LEU A 36 -11.62 -8.70 16.68
C LEU A 36 -12.90 -9.39 16.17
N LEU A 37 -12.84 -10.06 15.03
CA LEU A 37 -13.94 -10.76 14.37
C LEU A 37 -13.71 -12.27 14.25
N ASN A 38 -12.82 -12.83 15.07
CA ASN A 38 -12.43 -14.25 15.05
C ASN A 38 -13.58 -15.22 15.38
N HIS A 39 -14.70 -14.71 15.90
CA HIS A 39 -15.92 -15.47 16.20
C HIS A 39 -16.79 -15.73 14.94
N THR A 40 -16.40 -15.23 13.78
CA THR A 40 -17.14 -15.45 12.52
C THR A 40 -16.33 -16.29 11.54
N THR A 41 -17.02 -17.05 10.68
CA THR A 41 -16.39 -17.82 9.59
C THR A 41 -16.01 -16.95 8.39
N THR A 42 -16.48 -15.68 8.36
CA THR A 42 -16.24 -14.73 7.27
C THR A 42 -15.83 -13.36 7.80
N PRO A 43 -14.67 -13.26 8.50
CA PRO A 43 -14.28 -12.04 9.19
C PRO A 43 -14.12 -10.84 8.23
N ILE A 44 -13.54 -11.05 7.05
CA ILE A 44 -13.36 -9.98 6.06
C ILE A 44 -14.72 -9.47 5.56
N LEU A 45 -15.64 -10.35 5.18
CA LEU A 45 -16.96 -9.94 4.74
C LEU A 45 -17.72 -9.17 5.83
N THR A 46 -17.58 -9.63 7.09
CA THR A 46 -18.19 -8.96 8.26
C THR A 46 -17.57 -7.58 8.48
N ALA A 47 -16.24 -7.46 8.40
CA ALA A 47 -15.53 -6.18 8.51
C ALA A 47 -15.97 -5.20 7.41
N CYS A 48 -16.07 -5.68 6.16
CA CYS A 48 -16.52 -4.87 5.04
C CYS A 48 -17.95 -4.32 5.25
N ARG A 49 -18.86 -5.16 5.73
CA ARG A 49 -20.24 -4.73 6.02
C ARG A 49 -20.29 -3.65 7.11
N LYS A 50 -19.53 -3.86 8.20
CA LYS A 50 -19.41 -2.87 9.29
C LYS A 50 -18.81 -1.56 8.79
N ALA A 51 -17.74 -1.64 8.00
CA ALA A 51 -17.10 -0.45 7.43
C ALA A 51 -18.05 0.32 6.52
N LYS A 52 -18.78 -0.36 5.61
CA LYS A 52 -19.77 0.29 4.73
C LYS A 52 -20.90 1.01 5.50
N ALA A 53 -21.33 0.43 6.61
CA ALA A 53 -22.39 1.02 7.43
C ALA A 53 -21.96 2.28 8.18
N ASN A 54 -20.66 2.42 8.47
CA ASN A 54 -20.14 3.46 9.38
C ASN A 54 -19.19 4.46 8.70
N ALA A 55 -18.61 4.13 7.54
CA ALA A 55 -17.70 5.03 6.83
C ALA A 55 -18.43 6.17 6.15
N PRO A 56 -17.84 7.37 6.05
CA PRO A 56 -18.35 8.47 5.24
C PRO A 56 -18.63 8.04 3.79
N ARG A 57 -19.67 8.59 3.17
CA ARG A 57 -20.00 8.30 1.78
C ARG A 57 -18.85 8.64 0.84
N GLY A 58 -18.55 7.76 -0.10
CA GLY A 58 -17.49 7.95 -1.10
C GLY A 58 -16.09 7.61 -0.61
N MET A 59 -15.92 7.24 0.66
CA MET A 59 -14.62 6.81 1.17
C MET A 59 -14.25 5.45 0.59
N LYS A 60 -13.05 5.37 -0.01
CA LYS A 60 -12.52 4.13 -0.60
C LYS A 60 -12.23 3.10 0.47
N MET A 61 -12.62 1.85 0.19
CA MET A 61 -12.38 0.71 1.06
C MET A 61 -11.29 -0.19 0.46
N ILE A 62 -10.22 -0.39 1.22
CA ILE A 62 -9.10 -1.26 0.91
C ILE A 62 -9.11 -2.40 1.91
N VAL A 63 -8.94 -3.63 1.45
CA VAL A 63 -8.81 -4.80 2.32
C VAL A 63 -7.52 -5.52 2.01
N GLU A 64 -6.72 -5.76 3.03
CA GLU A 64 -5.50 -6.55 3.00
C GLU A 64 -5.86 -8.03 3.14
N VAL A 65 -5.31 -8.88 2.27
CA VAL A 65 -5.59 -10.32 2.20
C VAL A 65 -4.30 -11.10 1.94
N GLU A 66 -4.18 -12.27 2.56
CA GLU A 66 -3.01 -13.15 2.48
C GLU A 66 -3.31 -14.49 1.79
N SER A 67 -4.58 -14.78 1.49
CA SER A 67 -5.01 -16.04 0.89
C SER A 67 -6.08 -15.88 -0.17
N LEU A 68 -6.21 -16.87 -1.07
CA LEU A 68 -7.28 -16.89 -2.08
C LEU A 68 -8.68 -17.04 -1.46
N ALA A 69 -8.77 -17.62 -0.26
CA ALA A 69 -10.03 -17.71 0.48
C ALA A 69 -10.48 -16.31 0.94
N GLU A 70 -9.54 -15.51 1.44
CA GLU A 70 -9.77 -14.12 1.83
C GLU A 70 -10.10 -13.22 0.64
N VAL A 71 -9.44 -13.42 -0.51
CA VAL A 71 -9.80 -12.75 -1.76
C VAL A 71 -11.27 -12.95 -2.10
N ARG A 72 -11.82 -14.18 -1.94
CA ARG A 72 -13.25 -14.43 -2.18
C ARG A 72 -14.16 -13.66 -1.24
N GLN A 73 -13.79 -13.54 0.04
CA GLN A 73 -14.54 -12.74 1.00
C GLN A 73 -14.48 -11.25 0.67
N ALA A 74 -13.31 -10.72 0.28
CA ALA A 74 -13.14 -9.33 -0.11
C ALA A 74 -13.99 -9.00 -1.35
N ILE A 75 -14.02 -9.89 -2.34
CA ILE A 75 -14.90 -9.77 -3.51
C ILE A 75 -16.38 -9.73 -3.09
N ALA A 76 -16.81 -10.64 -2.23
CA ALA A 76 -18.18 -10.66 -1.70
C ALA A 76 -18.49 -9.40 -0.88
N GLY A 77 -17.47 -8.82 -0.22
CA GLY A 77 -17.53 -7.55 0.48
C GLY A 77 -17.63 -6.34 -0.45
N GLN A 78 -17.45 -6.49 -1.77
CA GLN A 78 -17.50 -5.42 -2.77
C GLN A 78 -16.61 -4.23 -2.38
N VAL A 79 -15.36 -4.48 -2.12
CA VAL A 79 -14.35 -3.49 -1.77
C VAL A 79 -13.85 -2.77 -3.03
N ASP A 80 -13.31 -1.55 -2.88
CA ASP A 80 -12.74 -0.81 -4.01
C ASP A 80 -11.38 -1.36 -4.43
N ILE A 81 -10.57 -1.77 -3.44
CA ILE A 81 -9.20 -2.25 -3.66
C ILE A 81 -8.96 -3.50 -2.81
N ILE A 82 -8.42 -4.55 -3.41
CA ILE A 82 -7.92 -5.72 -2.72
C ILE A 82 -6.40 -5.65 -2.72
N LEU A 83 -5.81 -5.52 -1.52
CA LEU A 83 -4.38 -5.49 -1.32
C LEU A 83 -3.90 -6.92 -1.00
N LEU A 84 -3.15 -7.50 -1.94
CA LEU A 84 -2.53 -8.82 -1.80
C LEU A 84 -1.23 -8.65 -1.02
N ASP A 85 -1.20 -9.06 0.25
CA ASP A 85 -0.03 -8.90 1.10
C ASP A 85 0.84 -10.15 1.13
N ASN A 86 2.14 -9.97 0.99
CA ASN A 86 3.16 -11.01 1.06
C ASN A 86 2.94 -12.24 0.14
N MET A 87 2.12 -12.10 -0.92
CA MET A 87 1.92 -13.16 -1.91
C MET A 87 3.07 -13.22 -2.90
N ASN A 88 3.45 -14.43 -3.32
CA ASN A 88 4.35 -14.59 -4.46
C ASN A 88 3.64 -14.29 -5.79
N SER A 89 4.40 -14.05 -6.87
CA SER A 89 3.85 -13.68 -8.18
C SER A 89 2.89 -14.69 -8.79
N ALA A 90 3.06 -15.99 -8.49
CA ALA A 90 2.16 -17.04 -8.99
C ALA A 90 0.79 -16.98 -8.29
N THR A 91 0.80 -16.84 -6.96
CA THR A 91 -0.43 -16.68 -6.16
C THR A 91 -1.13 -15.35 -6.48
N ALA A 92 -0.36 -14.26 -6.61
CA ALA A 92 -0.91 -12.96 -7.02
C ALA A 92 -1.63 -13.04 -8.37
N ARG A 93 -1.05 -13.74 -9.35
CA ARG A 93 -1.69 -13.97 -10.66
C ARG A 93 -2.99 -14.78 -10.55
N GLN A 94 -3.05 -15.77 -9.65
CA GLN A 94 -4.29 -16.51 -9.38
C GLN A 94 -5.35 -15.61 -8.74
N ALA A 95 -4.96 -14.78 -7.76
CA ALA A 95 -5.84 -13.82 -7.11
C ALA A 95 -6.41 -12.81 -8.12
N ILE A 96 -5.57 -12.24 -8.99
CA ILE A 96 -5.98 -11.31 -10.05
C ILE A 96 -7.01 -11.92 -10.98
N ARG A 97 -6.76 -13.18 -11.44
CA ARG A 97 -7.75 -13.90 -12.25
C ARG A 97 -9.06 -14.14 -11.50
N LEU A 98 -9.00 -14.41 -10.20
CA LEU A 98 -10.17 -14.61 -9.38
C LEU A 98 -10.96 -13.29 -9.18
N ILE A 99 -10.26 -12.17 -8.99
CA ILE A 99 -10.87 -10.83 -8.84
C ILE A 99 -11.57 -10.40 -10.13
N LYS A 100 -10.96 -10.62 -11.27
CA LYS A 100 -11.57 -10.43 -12.61
C LYS A 100 -12.17 -9.03 -12.78
N GLY A 101 -11.42 -7.99 -12.41
CA GLY A 101 -11.83 -6.57 -12.56
C GLY A 101 -12.94 -6.07 -11.60
N ARG A 102 -13.36 -6.90 -10.61
CA ARG A 102 -14.38 -6.48 -9.63
C ARG A 102 -13.89 -5.53 -8.55
N ALA A 103 -12.59 -5.40 -8.40
CA ALA A 103 -11.88 -4.45 -7.55
C ALA A 103 -10.53 -4.16 -8.18
N LEU A 104 -9.94 -3.01 -7.86
CA LEU A 104 -8.52 -2.76 -8.17
C LEU A 104 -7.65 -3.69 -7.33
N VAL A 105 -6.55 -4.14 -7.93
CA VAL A 105 -5.59 -5.02 -7.25
C VAL A 105 -4.32 -4.24 -6.92
N GLU A 106 -3.97 -4.25 -5.66
CA GLU A 106 -2.70 -3.75 -5.16
C GLU A 106 -1.87 -4.91 -4.63
N VAL A 107 -0.57 -4.97 -4.93
CA VAL A 107 0.35 -5.93 -4.31
C VAL A 107 1.28 -5.21 -3.35
N SER A 108 1.56 -5.83 -2.20
CA SER A 108 2.39 -5.29 -1.14
C SER A 108 3.19 -6.41 -0.47
N GLY A 109 4.11 -6.03 0.42
CA GLY A 109 4.93 -6.95 1.21
C GLY A 109 6.17 -7.42 0.46
N GLY A 110 7.36 -7.16 1.05
CA GLY A 110 8.64 -7.65 0.55
C GLY A 110 9.03 -7.26 -0.88
N ILE A 111 8.47 -6.19 -1.44
CA ILE A 111 8.78 -5.74 -2.80
C ILE A 111 10.15 -5.08 -2.85
N THR A 112 11.00 -5.55 -3.75
CA THR A 112 12.36 -5.09 -3.98
C THR A 112 12.64 -4.95 -5.48
N LEU A 113 13.78 -4.36 -5.85
CA LEU A 113 14.22 -4.30 -7.25
C LEU A 113 14.39 -5.70 -7.88
N LYS A 114 14.65 -6.73 -7.06
CA LYS A 114 14.83 -8.11 -7.55
C LYS A 114 13.52 -8.77 -7.98
N ASN A 115 12.39 -8.44 -7.33
CA ASN A 115 11.13 -9.13 -7.55
C ASN A 115 10.02 -8.25 -8.17
N VAL A 116 10.19 -6.92 -8.21
CA VAL A 116 9.15 -5.98 -8.71
C VAL A 116 8.70 -6.30 -10.14
N ARG A 117 9.62 -6.71 -11.02
CA ARG A 117 9.28 -7.08 -12.41
C ARG A 117 8.38 -8.31 -12.48
N ALA A 118 8.67 -9.34 -11.66
CA ALA A 118 7.87 -10.56 -11.59
C ALA A 118 6.47 -10.27 -11.02
N MET A 119 6.38 -9.36 -10.06
CA MET A 119 5.11 -8.89 -9.51
C MET A 119 4.32 -8.06 -10.52
N ALA A 120 4.96 -7.14 -11.24
CA ALA A 120 4.32 -6.36 -12.30
C ALA A 120 3.78 -7.28 -13.42
N ALA A 121 4.53 -8.33 -13.80
CA ALA A 121 4.11 -9.31 -14.79
C ALA A 121 2.92 -10.18 -14.34
N ALA A 122 2.56 -10.18 -13.07
CA ALA A 122 1.32 -10.80 -12.59
C ALA A 122 0.07 -10.01 -12.99
N GLY A 123 0.22 -8.69 -13.28
CA GLY A 123 -0.83 -7.79 -13.76
C GLY A 123 -1.64 -7.07 -12.70
N PRO A 124 -1.07 -6.67 -11.53
CA PRO A 124 -1.76 -5.82 -10.58
C PRO A 124 -1.92 -4.39 -11.13
N ASP A 125 -2.92 -3.68 -10.63
CA ASP A 125 -3.13 -2.26 -10.95
C ASP A 125 -2.11 -1.36 -10.22
N ARG A 126 -1.60 -1.80 -9.06
CA ARG A 126 -0.69 -1.06 -8.20
C ARG A 126 0.32 -1.97 -7.52
N ILE A 127 1.50 -1.41 -7.26
CA ILE A 127 2.56 -2.06 -6.47
C ILE A 127 2.98 -1.10 -5.36
N SER A 128 2.74 -1.48 -4.11
CA SER A 128 3.16 -0.71 -2.94
C SER A 128 4.52 -1.17 -2.44
N ILE A 129 5.46 -0.23 -2.34
CA ILE A 129 6.86 -0.48 -2.02
C ILE A 129 7.26 0.33 -0.79
N GLY A 130 7.23 -0.30 0.38
CA GLY A 130 7.61 0.33 1.65
C GLY A 130 9.07 0.78 1.68
N ALA A 131 9.97 0.05 0.99
CA ALA A 131 11.39 0.36 0.93
C ALA A 131 11.70 1.78 0.40
N LEU A 132 10.81 2.37 -0.41
CA LEU A 132 10.94 3.76 -0.89
C LEU A 132 10.94 4.79 0.26
N THR A 133 10.35 4.45 1.39
CA THR A 133 10.24 5.37 2.53
C THR A 133 11.07 4.92 3.74
N HIS A 134 11.10 3.63 4.07
CA HIS A 134 11.79 3.15 5.28
C HIS A 134 13.21 2.63 5.03
N SER A 135 13.61 2.39 3.77
CA SER A 135 14.93 1.82 3.42
C SER A 135 15.62 2.60 2.29
N ALA A 136 15.25 3.86 2.06
CA ALA A 136 15.95 4.71 1.12
C ALA A 136 17.41 4.92 1.59
N PRO A 137 18.41 4.71 0.74
CA PRO A 137 19.80 4.97 1.10
C PRO A 137 20.03 6.46 1.37
N ALA A 138 20.87 6.77 2.34
CA ALA A 138 21.24 8.16 2.62
C ALA A 138 22.02 8.76 1.45
N ALA A 139 21.65 9.97 1.04
CA ALA A 139 22.47 10.74 0.10
C ALA A 139 23.73 11.23 0.80
N THR A 140 24.89 11.11 0.14
CA THR A 140 26.16 11.66 0.64
C THR A 140 26.18 13.16 0.41
N LEU A 141 26.05 13.93 1.48
CA LEU A 141 26.10 15.39 1.47
C LEU A 141 27.19 15.88 2.40
N SER A 142 27.94 16.91 1.98
CA SER A 142 28.90 17.59 2.81
C SER A 142 28.68 19.10 2.73
N LEU A 143 28.87 19.79 3.87
CA LEU A 143 28.89 21.22 3.95
C LEU A 143 30.33 21.69 4.08
N VAL A 144 30.82 22.47 3.14
CA VAL A 144 32.15 23.09 3.16
C VAL A 144 31.96 24.58 3.40
N LEU A 145 32.59 25.10 4.45
CA LEU A 145 32.63 26.55 4.73
C LEU A 145 33.92 27.12 4.13
N GLU A 146 33.79 28.06 3.20
CA GLU A 146 34.93 28.79 2.66
C GLU A 146 35.07 30.15 3.34
N PRO A 147 36.28 30.55 3.79
CA PRO A 147 36.49 31.87 4.34
C PRO A 147 36.22 32.95 3.28
N ARG A 148 35.45 33.96 3.65
CA ARG A 148 35.17 35.09 2.78
C ARG A 148 36.49 35.83 2.50
N ARG A 149 36.98 35.81 1.24
CA ARG A 149 38.13 36.64 0.85
C ARG A 149 37.80 38.11 1.13
N ARG A 150 38.54 38.74 2.04
CA ARG A 150 38.48 40.20 2.22
C ARG A 150 38.98 40.84 0.91
N SER A 151 38.09 41.54 0.21
CA SER A 151 38.57 42.42 -0.89
C SER A 151 39.44 43.48 -0.24
N SER A 152 40.74 43.45 -0.50
CA SER A 152 41.63 44.54 -0.23
C SER A 152 41.14 45.77 -1.05
N ARG A 153 40.72 46.79 -0.31
CA ARG A 153 40.51 48.14 -0.91
C ARG A 153 41.85 48.80 -1.10
#